data_f3a91a98539bae4c8fe4ff348c8e2e92
#
_entry.id   f3a91a98539bae4c8fe4ff348c8e2e92
#
_cell.length_a   1.000
_cell.length_b   1.000
_cell.length_c   1.000
_cell.angle_alpha   90.00
_cell.angle_beta   90.00
_cell.angle_gamma   90.00
#
_symmetry.space_group_name_H-M   'P 1'
#
loop_
_entity.id
_entity.type
_entity.pdbx_description
1 polymer ?
#
loop_
_entity_poly.entity_id
_entity_poly.type
_entity_poly.pdbx_seq_one_letter_code
_entity_poly.pdbx_strand_id
1 'polypeptide(L)'
;MLHVTKIKPLFDHLLITADRFEKDMIHSGVILANKGDLKLWQIVVAVGSVVRDIKVGDKVMINPNDFAVKKYNKNSVQNDLDNNPVLTYNFPFETIDDEKGEPKDYLYISDKNVKYVFEGIEKDESLILPGKPKLIV
;
A
#
# COMPACT_ATOMS: atom_id res chain seq x y z
N MET A 1 5.32 25.41 10.55
CA MET A 1 5.19 24.16 9.78
C MET A 1 3.76 24.03 9.24
N LEU A 2 3.62 23.62 7.99
CA LEU A 2 2.32 23.48 7.37
C LEU A 2 1.61 22.22 7.86
N HIS A 3 0.36 22.40 8.31
CA HIS A 3 -0.52 21.28 8.65
C HIS A 3 -1.66 21.22 7.66
N VAL A 4 -1.67 20.16 6.86
CA VAL A 4 -2.71 19.98 5.83
C VAL A 4 -3.90 19.29 6.46
N THR A 5 -5.09 19.83 6.28
CA THR A 5 -6.33 19.28 6.83
C THR A 5 -7.20 18.63 5.78
N LYS A 6 -6.95 18.92 4.50
CA LYS A 6 -7.71 18.35 3.40
C LYS A 6 -6.89 18.42 2.13
N ILE A 7 -6.95 17.38 1.33
CA ILE A 7 -6.35 17.36 -0.01
C ILE A 7 -7.45 17.10 -1.02
N LYS A 8 -7.47 17.93 -2.06
CA LYS A 8 -8.37 17.75 -3.19
C LYS A 8 -7.54 17.25 -4.37
N PRO A 9 -7.69 15.97 -4.76
CA PRO A 9 -6.97 15.49 -5.94
C PRO A 9 -7.39 16.23 -7.20
N LEU A 10 -6.44 16.39 -8.11
CA LEU A 10 -6.68 17.06 -9.38
C LEU A 10 -6.50 16.07 -10.53
N PHE A 11 -7.27 16.27 -11.59
CA PHE A 11 -7.16 15.54 -12.84
C PHE A 11 -7.32 14.03 -12.63
N ASP A 12 -6.31 13.25 -12.99
CA ASP A 12 -6.35 11.80 -12.92
C ASP A 12 -5.81 11.23 -11.61
N HIS A 13 -5.61 12.08 -10.62
CA HIS A 13 -5.10 11.65 -9.33
C HIS A 13 -6.22 11.28 -8.36
N LEU A 14 -5.87 10.49 -7.39
CA LEU A 14 -6.78 10.11 -6.32
C LEU A 14 -6.02 9.97 -5.01
N LEU A 15 -6.77 10.12 -3.94
CA LEU A 15 -6.26 9.97 -2.59
C LEU A 15 -6.82 8.68 -2.01
N ILE A 16 -5.94 7.83 -1.52
CA ILE A 16 -6.34 6.56 -0.91
C ILE A 16 -5.74 6.45 0.49
N THR A 17 -6.30 5.57 1.28
CA THR A 17 -5.76 5.28 2.61
C THR A 17 -4.35 4.69 2.49
N ALA A 18 -3.61 4.71 3.60
CA ALA A 18 -2.27 4.11 3.67
C ALA A 18 -2.23 3.18 4.87
N ASP A 19 -3.13 2.21 4.88
CA ASP A 19 -3.21 1.25 5.97
C ASP A 19 -2.04 0.29 5.93
N ARG A 20 -1.58 -0.08 7.11
CA ARG A 20 -0.45 -1.00 7.29
C ARG A 20 -0.91 -2.25 8.03
N PHE A 21 -0.19 -3.33 7.82
CA PHE A 21 -0.47 -4.54 8.57
C PHE A 21 -0.21 -4.32 10.06
N GLU A 22 -1.16 -4.73 10.88
CA GLU A 22 -1.04 -4.59 12.33
C GLU A 22 -0.21 -5.71 12.95
N LYS A 23 -0.04 -6.81 12.22
CA LYS A 23 0.74 -7.96 12.65
C LYS A 23 1.29 -8.69 11.45
N ASP A 24 2.26 -9.57 11.71
CA ASP A 24 2.82 -10.40 10.65
C ASP A 24 1.76 -11.32 10.07
N MET A 25 1.72 -11.42 8.76
CA MET A 25 0.83 -12.33 8.04
C MET A 25 1.62 -13.55 7.65
N ILE A 26 1.25 -14.68 8.24
CA ILE A 26 1.96 -15.94 8.07
C ILE A 26 1.01 -16.98 7.48
N HIS A 27 1.49 -17.70 6.47
CA HIS A 27 0.75 -18.80 5.88
C HIS A 27 1.70 -19.99 5.69
N SER A 28 1.34 -21.11 6.29
CA SER A 28 2.14 -22.34 6.21
C SER A 28 3.61 -22.14 6.62
N GLY A 29 3.84 -21.32 7.64
CA GLY A 29 5.18 -21.05 8.14
C GLY A 29 5.96 -20.02 7.34
N VAL A 30 5.38 -19.49 6.28
CA VAL A 30 6.03 -18.48 5.44
C VAL A 30 5.42 -17.11 5.78
N ILE A 31 6.30 -16.14 6.00
CA ILE A 31 5.88 -14.78 6.26
C ILE A 31 5.53 -14.11 4.93
N LEU A 32 4.25 -13.77 4.75
CA LEU A 32 3.76 -13.11 3.54
C LEU A 32 3.88 -11.60 3.62
N ALA A 33 3.74 -11.05 4.81
CA ALA A 33 3.89 -9.63 5.07
C ALA A 33 4.25 -9.43 6.52
N ASN A 34 5.04 -8.41 6.80
CA ASN A 34 5.47 -8.08 8.15
C ASN A 34 4.59 -6.99 8.73
N LYS A 35 4.50 -6.98 10.06
CA LYS A 35 3.87 -5.89 10.77
C LYS A 35 4.47 -4.56 10.33
N GLY A 36 3.61 -3.60 10.02
CA GLY A 36 4.04 -2.28 9.57
C GLY A 36 4.22 -2.13 8.08
N ASP A 37 4.18 -3.22 7.33
CA ASP A 37 4.22 -3.14 5.87
C ASP A 37 2.93 -2.50 5.35
N LEU A 38 3.06 -1.73 4.28
CA LEU A 38 1.92 -1.12 3.63
C LEU A 38 1.09 -2.19 2.93
N LYS A 39 -0.21 -2.17 3.16
CA LYS A 39 -1.12 -3.04 2.41
C LYS A 39 -1.22 -2.55 0.98
N LEU A 40 -1.25 -3.48 0.03
CA LEU A 40 -1.38 -3.14 -1.38
C LEU A 40 -2.82 -2.84 -1.80
N TRP A 41 -3.78 -3.11 -0.92
CA TRP A 41 -5.18 -2.76 -1.13
C TRP A 41 -5.56 -1.66 -0.15
N GLN A 42 -6.18 -0.62 -0.68
CA GLN A 42 -6.53 0.56 0.09
C GLN A 42 -7.91 1.05 -0.33
N ILE A 43 -8.44 1.97 0.42
CA ILE A 43 -9.78 2.52 0.18
C ILE A 43 -9.64 3.91 -0.40
N VAL A 44 -10.43 4.21 -1.43
CA VAL A 44 -10.42 5.51 -2.08
C VAL A 44 -11.14 6.54 -1.20
N VAL A 45 -10.44 7.63 -0.91
CA VAL A 45 -10.96 8.72 -0.06
C VAL A 45 -11.44 9.89 -0.90
N ALA A 46 -10.75 10.20 -1.97
CA ALA A 46 -11.12 11.29 -2.85
C ALA A 46 -10.58 11.03 -4.25
N VAL A 47 -11.25 11.58 -5.26
CA VAL A 47 -10.87 11.40 -6.67
C VAL A 47 -10.82 12.74 -7.39
N GLY A 48 -9.93 12.85 -8.35
CA GLY A 48 -9.85 13.99 -9.25
C GLY A 48 -10.93 13.94 -10.31
N SER A 49 -11.11 15.06 -11.01
CA SER A 49 -12.22 15.24 -11.95
C SER A 49 -12.14 14.35 -13.20
N VAL A 50 -10.95 13.88 -13.54
CA VAL A 50 -10.73 13.06 -14.73
C VAL A 50 -10.74 11.56 -14.42
N VAL A 51 -10.71 11.19 -13.17
CA VAL A 51 -10.73 9.79 -12.76
C VAL A 51 -12.05 9.14 -13.18
N ARG A 52 -11.96 8.01 -13.87
CA ARG A 52 -13.12 7.25 -14.32
C ARG A 52 -13.09 5.86 -13.70
N ASP A 53 -14.28 5.29 -13.51
CA ASP A 53 -14.47 3.91 -13.05
C ASP A 53 -13.96 3.66 -11.63
N ILE A 54 -13.52 4.68 -10.92
CA ILE A 54 -13.09 4.61 -9.52
C ILE A 54 -13.88 5.66 -8.75
N LYS A 55 -14.47 5.22 -7.65
CA LYS A 55 -15.32 6.10 -6.82
C LYS A 55 -14.81 6.12 -5.39
N VAL A 56 -15.16 7.17 -4.66
CA VAL A 56 -14.90 7.23 -3.23
C VAL A 56 -15.54 6.03 -2.54
N GLY A 57 -14.77 5.37 -1.69
CA GLY A 57 -15.21 4.17 -0.99
C GLY A 57 -14.84 2.87 -1.66
N ASP A 58 -14.39 2.90 -2.91
CA ASP A 58 -13.95 1.70 -3.60
C ASP A 58 -12.67 1.15 -2.97
N LYS A 59 -12.56 -0.18 -3.00
CA LYS A 59 -11.33 -0.88 -2.64
C LYS A 59 -10.50 -1.07 -3.89
N VAL A 60 -9.27 -0.61 -3.86
CA VAL A 60 -8.38 -0.66 -5.02
C VAL A 60 -7.11 -1.41 -4.67
N MET A 61 -6.61 -2.16 -5.63
CA MET A 61 -5.31 -2.81 -5.54
C MET A 61 -4.30 -1.95 -6.27
N ILE A 62 -3.23 -1.57 -5.60
CA ILE A 62 -2.18 -0.76 -6.21
C ILE A 62 -1.06 -1.66 -6.73
N ASN A 63 -0.36 -1.15 -7.75
CA ASN A 63 0.78 -1.86 -8.32
C ASN A 63 2.06 -1.37 -7.66
N PRO A 64 2.70 -2.16 -6.79
CA PRO A 64 3.90 -1.70 -6.11
C PRO A 64 5.06 -1.45 -7.05
N ASN A 65 5.08 -2.09 -8.21
CA ASN A 65 6.17 -1.89 -9.17
C ASN A 65 6.25 -0.46 -9.67
N ASP A 66 5.15 0.27 -9.66
CA ASP A 66 5.14 1.67 -10.07
C ASP A 66 5.96 2.55 -9.13
N PHE A 67 6.20 2.10 -7.92
CA PHE A 67 6.90 2.86 -6.90
C PHE A 67 8.24 2.22 -6.52
N ALA A 68 8.64 1.20 -7.25
CA ALA A 68 9.88 0.49 -6.98
C ALA A 68 11.08 1.34 -7.39
N VAL A 69 12.07 1.39 -6.53
CA VAL A 69 13.33 2.07 -6.79
C VAL A 69 14.45 1.07 -6.61
N LYS A 70 15.30 0.96 -7.62
CA LYS A 70 16.47 0.10 -7.55
C LYS A 70 17.64 0.90 -7.03
N LYS A 71 18.26 0.41 -5.98
CA LYS A 71 19.46 1.02 -5.43
C LYS A 71 20.62 0.06 -5.53
N TYR A 72 21.74 0.57 -6.04
CA TYR A 72 22.98 -0.18 -6.11
C TYR A 72 23.89 0.22 -4.97
N ASN A 73 24.58 -0.74 -4.40
CA ASN A 73 25.52 -0.47 -3.34
C ASN A 73 26.80 0.11 -3.95
N LYS A 74 26.96 1.42 -3.90
CA LYS A 74 28.08 2.11 -4.49
C LYS A 74 29.38 1.95 -3.71
N ASN A 75 29.28 1.54 -2.47
CA ASN A 75 30.45 1.44 -1.60
C ASN A 75 31.07 0.05 -1.61
N SER A 76 30.48 -0.87 -2.31
CA SER A 76 30.99 -2.23 -2.36
C SER A 76 32.06 -2.36 -3.44
N VAL A 77 33.21 -2.90 -3.04
CA VAL A 77 34.26 -3.26 -3.98
C VAL A 77 33.83 -4.42 -4.84
N GLN A 78 32.81 -5.11 -4.42
CA GLN A 78 32.27 -6.28 -5.09
C GLN A 78 31.15 -5.96 -6.07
N ASN A 79 31.01 -4.73 -6.43
CA ASN A 79 29.90 -4.30 -7.27
C ASN A 79 29.80 -5.07 -8.58
N ASP A 80 30.94 -5.46 -9.12
CA ASP A 80 30.96 -6.20 -10.39
C ASP A 80 30.37 -7.60 -10.22
N LEU A 81 30.46 -8.13 -9.01
CA LEU A 81 29.96 -9.46 -8.71
C LEU A 81 28.54 -9.41 -8.20
N ASP A 82 28.20 -8.32 -7.53
CA ASP A 82 26.89 -8.12 -6.90
C ASP A 82 26.11 -7.03 -7.59
N ASN A 83 25.87 -7.22 -8.87
CA ASN A 83 25.10 -6.26 -9.63
C ASN A 83 23.62 -6.30 -9.32
N ASN A 84 23.21 -7.04 -8.30
CA ASN A 84 21.81 -7.12 -7.92
C ASN A 84 21.42 -5.86 -7.15
N PRO A 85 20.56 -5.02 -7.70
CA PRO A 85 20.12 -3.85 -6.97
C PRO A 85 19.24 -4.25 -5.79
N VAL A 86 19.30 -3.47 -4.74
CA VAL A 86 18.35 -3.58 -3.64
C VAL A 86 17.07 -2.90 -4.08
N LEU A 87 15.97 -3.62 -4.04
CA LEU A 87 14.68 -3.10 -4.42
C LEU A 87 14.03 -2.45 -3.20
N THR A 88 13.74 -1.18 -3.31
CA THR A 88 13.00 -0.43 -2.30
C THR A 88 11.79 0.20 -2.94
N TYR A 89 10.84 0.64 -2.12
CA TYR A 89 9.61 1.24 -2.59
C TYR A 89 9.48 2.66 -2.05
N ASN A 90 9.21 3.60 -2.95
CA ASN A 90 9.03 5.00 -2.61
C ASN A 90 7.58 5.39 -2.85
N PHE A 91 6.71 5.03 -1.92
CA PHE A 91 5.30 5.35 -2.03
C PHE A 91 5.05 6.84 -1.77
N PRO A 92 4.14 7.45 -2.52
CA PRO A 92 3.86 8.88 -2.40
C PRO A 92 2.93 9.18 -1.22
N PHE A 93 3.48 9.17 -0.03
CA PHE A 93 2.73 9.47 1.18
C PHE A 93 2.41 10.96 1.29
N GLU A 94 1.18 11.23 1.72
CA GLU A 94 0.76 12.56 2.11
C GLU A 94 0.14 12.46 3.50
N THR A 95 0.45 13.42 4.34
CA THR A 95 -0.05 13.44 5.70
C THR A 95 -1.13 14.48 5.85
N ILE A 96 -2.27 14.07 6.39
CA ILE A 96 -3.40 14.95 6.63
C ILE A 96 -3.74 14.89 8.11
N ASP A 97 -3.89 16.04 8.74
CA ASP A 97 -4.33 16.11 10.13
C ASP A 97 -5.83 15.85 10.20
N ASP A 98 -6.22 14.99 11.15
CA ASP A 98 -7.63 14.69 11.36
C ASP A 98 -8.31 15.82 12.17
N GLU A 99 -9.59 15.62 12.51
CA GLU A 99 -10.36 16.61 13.25
C GLU A 99 -9.77 16.94 14.63
N LYS A 100 -9.00 16.02 15.17
CA LYS A 100 -8.33 16.19 16.47
C LYS A 100 -6.94 16.76 16.33
N GLY A 101 -6.50 17.04 15.11
CA GLY A 101 -5.17 17.53 14.85
C GLY A 101 -4.10 16.43 14.82
N GLU A 102 -4.48 15.15 14.81
CA GLU A 102 -3.54 14.06 14.72
C GLU A 102 -3.21 13.73 13.26
N PRO A 103 -1.93 13.55 12.93
CA PRO A 103 -1.55 13.25 11.56
C PRO A 103 -1.91 11.82 11.17
N LYS A 104 -2.40 11.66 9.95
CA LYS A 104 -2.67 10.36 9.37
C LYS A 104 -2.12 10.33 7.96
N ASP A 105 -1.48 9.23 7.61
CA ASP A 105 -0.88 9.07 6.28
C ASP A 105 -1.90 8.55 5.28
N TYR A 106 -1.78 9.08 4.07
CA TYR A 106 -2.55 8.68 2.90
C TYR A 106 -1.58 8.50 1.74
N LEU A 107 -2.05 7.94 0.66
CA LEU A 107 -1.29 7.86 -0.59
C LEU A 107 -1.97 8.71 -1.65
N TYR A 108 -1.18 9.51 -2.35
CA TYR A 108 -1.65 10.34 -3.46
C TYR A 108 -1.11 9.77 -4.76
N ILE A 109 -1.97 9.10 -5.51
CA ILE A 109 -1.57 8.35 -6.70
C ILE A 109 -2.39 8.76 -7.90
N SER A 110 -1.94 8.32 -9.08
CA SER A 110 -2.69 8.43 -10.32
C SER A 110 -3.60 7.21 -10.49
N ASP A 111 -4.66 7.35 -11.26
CA ASP A 111 -5.51 6.23 -11.64
C ASP A 111 -4.72 5.12 -12.36
N LYS A 112 -3.63 5.47 -13.01
CA LYS A 112 -2.74 4.52 -13.68
C LYS A 112 -2.00 3.60 -12.72
N ASN A 113 -1.90 3.98 -11.46
CA ASN A 113 -1.25 3.17 -10.43
C ASN A 113 -2.18 2.12 -9.82
N VAL A 114 -3.44 2.18 -10.14
CA VAL A 114 -4.43 1.22 -9.68
C VAL A 114 -4.48 0.05 -10.65
N LYS A 115 -4.27 -1.17 -10.12
CA LYS A 115 -4.36 -2.38 -10.95
C LYS A 115 -5.80 -2.71 -11.26
N TYR A 116 -6.67 -2.65 -10.24
CA TYR A 116 -8.09 -2.94 -10.39
C TYR A 116 -8.84 -2.49 -9.14
N VAL A 117 -10.14 -2.33 -9.30
CA VAL A 117 -11.08 -2.17 -8.20
C VAL A 117 -11.62 -3.56 -7.87
N PHE A 118 -11.78 -3.86 -6.60
CA PHE A 118 -12.22 -5.18 -6.20
C PHE A 118 -13.21 -5.12 -5.04
N GLU A 119 -13.88 -6.22 -4.81
CA GLU A 119 -14.68 -6.46 -3.63
C GLU A 119 -14.12 -7.68 -2.93
N GLY A 120 -14.07 -7.63 -1.62
CA GLY A 120 -13.53 -8.73 -0.86
C GLY A 120 -13.39 -8.39 0.60
N ILE A 121 -13.03 -9.37 1.38
CA ILE A 121 -12.76 -9.21 2.80
C ILE A 121 -11.38 -9.76 3.13
N GLU A 122 -10.74 -9.15 4.10
CA GLU A 122 -9.48 -9.66 4.60
C GLU A 122 -9.74 -10.81 5.55
N LYS A 123 -8.96 -11.86 5.42
CA LYS A 123 -8.97 -12.98 6.34
C LYS A 123 -7.60 -13.09 6.98
N ASP A 124 -7.58 -13.33 8.27
CA ASP A 124 -6.33 -13.47 9.00
C ASP A 124 -5.82 -14.88 8.87
N GLU A 125 -4.97 -15.10 7.89
CA GLU A 125 -4.38 -16.41 7.63
C GLU A 125 -3.51 -16.91 8.78
N SER A 126 -2.97 -15.99 9.58
CA SER A 126 -2.12 -16.38 10.69
C SER A 126 -2.86 -17.11 11.79
N LEU A 127 -4.18 -17.04 11.81
CA LEU A 127 -5.01 -17.74 12.78
C LEU A 127 -5.38 -19.15 12.34
N ILE A 128 -5.04 -19.54 11.12
CA ILE A 128 -5.33 -20.86 10.61
C ILE A 128 -4.27 -21.82 11.10
N LEU A 129 -4.67 -22.74 11.95
CA LEU A 129 -3.73 -23.73 12.50
C LEU A 129 -3.52 -24.84 11.49
N PRO A 130 -2.23 -25.23 11.27
CA PRO A 130 -1.93 -26.32 10.37
C PRO A 130 -2.62 -27.60 10.81
N GLY A 131 -3.11 -28.37 9.87
CA GLY A 131 -3.76 -29.62 10.12
C GLY A 131 -5.19 -29.53 10.60
N LYS A 132 -5.69 -28.35 10.87
CA LYS A 132 -7.09 -28.18 11.22
C LYS A 132 -7.90 -27.95 9.97
N PRO A 133 -8.87 -28.84 9.66
CA PRO A 133 -9.75 -28.58 8.53
C PRO A 133 -10.60 -27.38 8.81
N LYS A 134 -10.80 -26.77 7.86
CA LYS A 134 -11.68 -25.66 8.02
C LYS A 134 -13.05 -26.11 8.01
N LEU A 135 -13.06 -26.70 8.17
CA LEU A 135 -14.02 -26.98 8.14
C LEU A 135 -14.87 -26.80 7.66
N ILE A 136 -14.98 -26.87 7.40
CA ILE A 136 -15.53 -26.77 7.01
C ILE A 136 -16.35 -26.68 6.70
N VAL A 137 -16.65 -26.67 6.51
CA VAL A 137 -17.23 -26.60 6.21
C VAL A 137 -17.64 -26.64 5.83
#